data_dec2104ecbce3a4af9591ea8aab6593a
#
_entry.id   dec2104ecbce3a4af9591ea8aab6593a
#
_cell.length_a   1.000
_cell.length_b   1.000
_cell.length_c   1.000
_cell.angle_alpha   90.00
_cell.angle_beta   90.00
_cell.angle_gamma   90.00
#
_symmetry.space_group_name_H-M   'P 1'
#
loop_
_entity.id
_entity.type
_entity.pdbx_description
1 polymer ?
#
loop_
_entity_poly.entity_id
_entity_poly.type
_entity_poly.pdbx_seq_one_letter_code
_entity_poly.pdbx_strand_id
1 'polypeptide(L)'
;MLNELYIELSQFVEGCLRLVDSLSLWQLALIMWPFVFLSVPRYIVSELVVLGLMFRSEPSEKTRFRQKLAVETPLVSILLPGYNEADTLETTVLSLREQSYPNLEIIVVNDGSSDGMGEIGRRLARRGWVRYFEHRHRGGKSSAENFAANAARGEYMVICDADSTFDRHSVWHLLVEFYRPEIQAVAGNLRV
;
A
#
# COMPACT_ATOMS: atom_id res chain seq x y z
N MET A 1 -0.89 -42.78 11.35
CA MET A 1 -1.53 -41.84 10.46
C MET A 1 -0.52 -40.84 9.82
N LEU A 2 0.17 -39.95 10.58
CA LEU A 2 1.17 -39.03 9.97
C LEU A 2 2.40 -39.75 9.40
N ASN A 3 2.92 -40.80 10.06
CA ASN A 3 4.05 -41.60 9.57
C ASN A 3 3.68 -42.44 8.32
N GLU A 4 2.48 -42.95 8.25
CA GLU A 4 2.00 -43.72 7.10
C GLU A 4 1.85 -42.80 5.88
N LEU A 5 1.28 -41.63 6.08
CA LEU A 5 1.16 -40.61 5.03
C LEU A 5 2.53 -40.17 4.50
N TYR A 6 3.53 -40.04 5.41
CA TYR A 6 4.90 -39.68 5.01
C TYR A 6 5.57 -40.79 4.19
N ILE A 7 5.36 -42.07 4.58
CA ILE A 7 5.90 -43.22 3.85
C ILE A 7 5.26 -43.34 2.47
N GLU A 8 3.92 -43.19 2.37
CA GLU A 8 3.23 -43.22 1.09
C GLU A 8 3.67 -42.07 0.17
N LEU A 9 3.82 -40.86 0.71
CA LEU A 9 4.31 -39.69 -0.03
C LEU A 9 5.74 -39.89 -0.52
N SER A 10 6.63 -40.44 0.33
CA SER A 10 8.02 -40.72 -0.06
C SER A 10 8.11 -41.77 -1.14
N GLN A 11 7.32 -42.86 -1.06
CA GLN A 11 7.26 -43.90 -2.10
C GLN A 11 6.70 -43.37 -3.43
N PHE A 12 5.70 -42.48 -3.36
CA PHE A 12 5.17 -41.82 -4.55
C PHE A 12 6.23 -40.93 -5.21
N VAL A 13 6.94 -40.10 -4.42
CA VAL A 13 8.01 -39.24 -4.93
C VAL A 13 9.15 -40.05 -5.55
N GLU A 14 9.60 -41.11 -4.89
CA GLU A 14 10.61 -42.01 -5.46
C GLU A 14 10.14 -42.68 -6.76
N GLY A 15 8.88 -43.09 -6.81
CA GLY A 15 8.27 -43.62 -8.03
C GLY A 15 8.29 -42.63 -9.20
N CYS A 16 7.93 -41.36 -8.93
CA CYS A 16 7.99 -40.28 -9.90
C CYS A 16 9.43 -40.02 -10.39
N LEU A 17 10.41 -39.99 -9.47
CA LEU A 17 11.82 -39.78 -9.81
C LEU A 17 12.35 -40.91 -10.70
N ARG A 18 12.08 -42.16 -10.37
CA ARG A 18 12.47 -43.34 -11.22
C ARG A 18 11.82 -43.28 -12.61
N LEU A 19 10.57 -42.82 -12.70
CA LEU A 19 9.88 -42.64 -13.96
C LEU A 19 10.56 -41.55 -14.80
N VAL A 20 10.93 -40.47 -14.22
CA VAL A 20 11.67 -39.37 -14.91
C VAL A 20 13.05 -39.86 -15.38
N ASP A 21 13.80 -40.59 -14.52
CA ASP A 21 15.11 -41.16 -14.87
C ASP A 21 15.05 -42.21 -15.99
N SER A 22 13.89 -42.89 -16.15
CA SER A 22 13.67 -43.87 -17.23
C SER A 22 13.35 -43.23 -18.57
N LEU A 23 13.00 -41.94 -18.61
CA LEU A 23 12.63 -41.24 -19.83
C LEU A 23 13.87 -40.74 -20.60
N SER A 24 13.89 -40.97 -21.90
CA SER A 24 14.88 -40.36 -22.76
C SER A 24 14.66 -38.83 -22.84
N LEU A 25 15.71 -38.08 -23.14
CA LEU A 25 15.63 -36.60 -23.33
C LEU A 25 14.55 -36.21 -24.33
N TRP A 26 14.31 -37.06 -25.36
CA TRP A 26 13.29 -36.84 -26.38
C TRP A 26 11.86 -37.02 -25.83
N GLN A 27 11.65 -38.01 -24.97
CA GLN A 27 10.37 -38.22 -24.28
C GLN A 27 10.07 -37.09 -23.28
N LEU A 28 11.06 -36.64 -22.52
CA LEU A 28 10.94 -35.48 -21.65
C LEU A 28 10.58 -34.21 -22.45
N ALA A 29 11.23 -33.99 -23.60
CA ALA A 29 10.91 -32.88 -24.48
C ALA A 29 9.47 -32.94 -24.98
N LEU A 30 8.96 -34.10 -25.36
CA LEU A 30 7.58 -34.33 -25.81
C LEU A 30 6.56 -34.04 -24.70
N ILE A 31 6.87 -34.40 -23.44
CA ILE A 31 6.00 -34.15 -22.29
C ILE A 31 6.00 -32.66 -21.95
N MET A 32 7.17 -32.01 -22.02
CA MET A 32 7.32 -30.58 -21.69
C MET A 32 6.83 -29.64 -22.81
N TRP A 33 6.80 -30.07 -24.03
CA TRP A 33 6.43 -29.28 -25.21
C TRP A 33 5.09 -28.55 -25.08
N PRO A 34 3.98 -29.19 -24.62
CA PRO A 34 2.70 -28.48 -24.46
C PRO A 34 2.78 -27.36 -23.44
N PHE A 35 3.52 -27.56 -22.33
CA PHE A 35 3.70 -26.55 -21.29
C PHE A 35 4.49 -25.35 -21.82
N VAL A 36 5.56 -25.57 -22.58
CA VAL A 36 6.35 -24.51 -23.19
C VAL A 36 5.51 -23.76 -24.23
N PHE A 37 4.81 -24.48 -25.11
CA PHE A 37 4.02 -23.88 -26.19
C PHE A 37 2.79 -23.11 -25.71
N LEU A 38 2.17 -23.52 -24.59
CA LEU A 38 1.04 -22.81 -23.98
C LEU A 38 1.47 -21.70 -23.03
N SER A 39 2.52 -21.91 -22.25
CA SER A 39 2.93 -20.98 -21.20
C SER A 39 3.76 -19.81 -21.74
N VAL A 40 4.75 -20.07 -22.60
CA VAL A 40 5.64 -19.04 -23.13
C VAL A 40 4.89 -17.94 -23.88
N PRO A 41 4.01 -18.24 -24.86
CA PRO A 41 3.24 -17.20 -25.54
C PRO A 41 2.35 -16.39 -24.60
N ARG A 42 1.74 -17.05 -23.60
CA ARG A 42 0.91 -16.38 -22.61
C ARG A 42 1.73 -15.37 -21.81
N TYR A 43 2.93 -15.72 -21.36
CA TYR A 43 3.82 -14.80 -20.64
C TYR A 43 4.28 -13.64 -21.53
N ILE A 44 4.69 -13.93 -22.77
CA ILE A 44 5.09 -12.89 -23.71
C ILE A 44 3.93 -11.92 -23.98
N VAL A 45 2.72 -12.43 -24.22
CA VAL A 45 1.55 -11.57 -24.45
C VAL A 45 1.23 -10.73 -23.22
N SER A 46 1.27 -11.33 -22.01
CA SER A 46 1.04 -10.57 -20.77
C SER A 46 2.06 -9.45 -20.56
N GLU A 47 3.34 -9.72 -20.80
CA GLU A 47 4.41 -8.71 -20.69
C GLU A 47 4.25 -7.61 -21.76
N LEU A 48 3.91 -7.95 -22.98
CA LEU A 48 3.65 -6.96 -24.04
C LEU A 48 2.43 -6.10 -23.73
N VAL A 49 1.37 -6.68 -23.15
CA VAL A 49 0.19 -5.93 -22.70
C VAL A 49 0.56 -4.96 -21.58
N VAL A 50 1.29 -5.43 -20.56
CA VAL A 50 1.76 -4.58 -19.45
C VAL A 50 2.64 -3.46 -19.98
N LEU A 51 3.60 -3.79 -20.85
CA LEU A 51 4.48 -2.80 -21.49
C LEU A 51 3.67 -1.78 -22.30
N GLY A 52 2.71 -2.23 -23.11
CA GLY A 52 1.82 -1.35 -23.89
C GLY A 52 0.99 -0.42 -23.00
N LEU A 53 0.52 -0.91 -21.86
CA LEU A 53 -0.21 -0.10 -20.87
C LEU A 53 0.72 0.93 -20.20
N MET A 54 1.97 0.59 -19.94
CA MET A 54 2.96 1.53 -19.34
C MET A 54 3.32 2.68 -20.30
N PHE A 55 3.35 2.41 -21.62
CA PHE A 55 3.63 3.45 -22.64
C PHE A 55 2.38 4.23 -23.07
N ARG A 56 1.21 3.93 -22.49
CA ARG A 56 0.00 4.69 -22.84
C ARG A 56 0.13 6.12 -22.33
N SER A 57 0.02 7.07 -23.27
CA SER A 57 0.06 8.50 -22.97
C SER A 57 -1.00 8.85 -21.92
N GLU A 58 -0.63 9.74 -20.98
CA GLU A 58 -1.60 10.24 -19.99
C GLU A 58 -2.77 10.93 -20.71
N PRO A 59 -4.02 10.64 -20.30
CA PRO A 59 -5.19 11.31 -20.86
C PRO A 59 -5.10 12.82 -20.64
N SER A 60 -5.51 13.62 -21.63
CA SER A 60 -5.58 15.09 -21.53
C SER A 60 -6.45 15.56 -20.33
N GLU A 61 -7.42 14.75 -19.93
CA GLU A 61 -8.29 14.96 -18.77
C GLU A 61 -7.51 14.98 -17.45
N LYS A 62 -6.54 14.07 -17.29
CA LYS A 62 -5.67 14.03 -16.11
C LYS A 62 -4.88 15.32 -15.94
N THR A 63 -4.39 15.88 -17.04
CA THR A 63 -3.66 17.17 -17.03
C THR A 63 -4.56 18.31 -16.60
N ARG A 64 -5.79 18.38 -17.13
CA ARG A 64 -6.79 19.40 -16.77
C ARG A 64 -7.18 19.28 -15.28
N PHE A 65 -7.40 18.06 -14.79
CA PHE A 65 -7.71 17.82 -13.39
C PHE A 65 -6.56 18.25 -12.46
N ARG A 66 -5.32 17.94 -12.83
CA ARG A 66 -4.13 18.41 -12.09
C ARG A 66 -4.06 19.94 -12.00
N GLN A 67 -4.36 20.64 -13.10
CA GLN A 67 -4.42 22.11 -13.12
C GLN A 67 -5.54 22.63 -12.21
N LYS A 68 -6.73 21.99 -12.24
CA LYS A 68 -7.84 22.32 -11.35
C LYS A 68 -7.45 22.13 -9.88
N LEU A 69 -6.86 21.01 -9.51
CA LEU A 69 -6.36 20.74 -8.15
C LEU A 69 -5.33 21.78 -7.70
N ALA A 70 -4.47 22.26 -8.61
CA ALA A 70 -3.46 23.26 -8.29
C ALA A 70 -4.06 24.65 -8.00
N VAL A 71 -5.25 24.94 -8.54
CA VAL A 71 -5.97 26.21 -8.32
C VAL A 71 -6.86 26.12 -7.09
N GLU A 72 -7.67 25.07 -7.00
CA GLU A 72 -8.66 24.88 -5.93
C GLU A 72 -8.03 24.46 -4.60
N THR A 73 -6.94 23.72 -4.66
CA THR A 73 -6.22 23.17 -3.49
C THR A 73 -7.17 22.69 -2.38
N PRO A 74 -8.04 21.69 -2.65
CA PRO A 74 -8.97 21.17 -1.66
C PRO A 74 -8.23 20.69 -0.41
N LEU A 75 -8.85 20.81 0.77
CA LEU A 75 -8.24 20.32 2.00
C LEU A 75 -8.12 18.80 1.98
N VAL A 76 -6.94 18.29 2.32
CA VAL A 76 -6.67 16.86 2.46
C VAL A 76 -6.40 16.54 3.93
N SER A 77 -7.16 15.62 4.50
CA SER A 77 -6.96 15.11 5.85
C SER A 77 -6.08 13.87 5.82
N ILE A 78 -4.91 13.93 6.45
CA ILE A 78 -4.01 12.79 6.62
C ILE A 78 -4.28 12.17 7.98
N LEU A 79 -4.69 10.91 7.99
CA LEU A 79 -5.08 10.15 9.17
C LEU A 79 -3.95 9.23 9.58
N LEU A 80 -3.41 9.43 10.79
CA LEU A 80 -2.32 8.67 11.38
C LEU A 80 -2.81 7.96 12.66
N PRO A 81 -3.47 6.81 12.55
CA PRO A 81 -3.71 5.96 13.70
C PRO A 81 -2.38 5.31 14.11
N GLY A 82 -2.07 5.31 15.41
CA GLY A 82 -0.85 4.70 15.93
C GLY A 82 -1.04 4.04 17.28
N TYR A 83 -0.26 2.98 17.52
CA TYR A 83 -0.18 2.29 18.79
C TYR A 83 1.26 1.86 19.07
N ASN A 84 1.89 2.46 20.08
CA ASN A 84 3.28 2.23 20.44
C ASN A 84 4.28 2.59 19.30
N GLU A 85 4.08 3.77 18.72
CA GLU A 85 4.89 4.31 17.62
C GLU A 85 5.64 5.59 18.05
N ALA A 86 6.10 5.64 19.30
CA ALA A 86 6.81 6.81 19.83
C ALA A 86 8.07 7.16 19.04
N ASP A 87 8.82 6.14 18.61
CA ASP A 87 10.12 6.32 17.93
C ASP A 87 9.97 6.87 16.50
N THR A 88 8.85 6.63 15.84
CA THR A 88 8.63 6.95 14.42
C THR A 88 7.71 8.14 14.18
N LEU A 89 6.75 8.39 15.08
CA LEU A 89 5.70 9.38 14.90
C LEU A 89 6.21 10.79 14.53
N GLU A 90 7.26 11.28 15.19
CA GLU A 90 7.77 12.63 14.89
C GLU A 90 8.38 12.69 13.48
N THR A 91 9.12 11.67 13.07
CA THR A 91 9.71 11.56 11.73
C THR A 91 8.63 11.47 10.65
N THR A 92 7.59 10.67 10.88
CA THR A 92 6.44 10.56 9.99
C THR A 92 5.73 11.90 9.82
N VAL A 93 5.44 12.60 10.91
CA VAL A 93 4.81 13.94 10.86
C VAL A 93 5.68 14.95 10.13
N LEU A 94 7.00 14.93 10.33
CA LEU A 94 7.93 15.80 9.61
C LEU A 94 7.88 15.54 8.10
N SER A 95 7.93 14.30 7.67
CA SER A 95 7.84 13.94 6.22
C SER A 95 6.52 14.40 5.59
N LEU A 96 5.43 14.34 6.34
CA LEU A 96 4.12 14.84 5.89
C LEU A 96 4.05 16.36 5.84
N ARG A 97 4.75 17.07 6.70
CA ARG A 97 4.83 18.54 6.66
C ARG A 97 5.70 19.06 5.51
N GLU A 98 6.61 18.24 5.01
CA GLU A 98 7.46 18.55 3.86
C GLU A 98 6.75 18.29 2.52
N GLN A 99 5.49 17.84 2.54
CA GLN A 99 4.70 17.64 1.33
C GLN A 99 4.59 18.93 0.53
N SER A 100 4.70 18.83 -0.78
CA SER A 100 4.54 19.97 -1.71
C SER A 100 3.09 20.39 -1.90
N TYR A 101 2.13 19.62 -1.43
CA TYR A 101 0.72 19.97 -1.42
C TYR A 101 0.43 20.94 -0.27
N PRO A 102 -0.16 22.14 -0.54
CA PRO A 102 -0.17 23.22 0.45
C PRO A 102 -1.27 23.10 1.51
N ASN A 103 -2.40 22.46 1.21
CA ASN A 103 -3.59 22.49 2.06
C ASN A 103 -3.83 21.14 2.72
N LEU A 104 -3.10 20.90 3.82
CA LEU A 104 -3.12 19.64 4.57
C LEU A 104 -3.52 19.85 6.03
N GLU A 105 -4.29 18.96 6.59
CA GLU A 105 -4.38 18.73 8.03
C GLU A 105 -3.87 17.30 8.36
N ILE A 106 -3.15 17.19 9.46
CA ILE A 106 -2.66 15.91 9.97
C ILE A 106 -3.40 15.59 11.26
N ILE A 107 -4.04 14.43 11.30
CA ILE A 107 -4.83 13.96 12.44
C ILE A 107 -4.14 12.71 13.00
N VAL A 108 -3.59 12.83 14.20
CA VAL A 108 -2.96 11.71 14.91
C VAL A 108 -3.94 11.17 15.94
N VAL A 109 -4.19 9.88 15.91
CA VAL A 109 -5.01 9.17 16.91
C VAL A 109 -4.15 8.13 17.61
N ASN A 110 -3.86 8.36 18.87
CA ASN A 110 -3.17 7.42 19.75
C ASN A 110 -4.18 6.41 20.30
N ASP A 111 -4.04 5.14 19.93
CA ASP A 111 -4.94 4.07 20.36
C ASP A 111 -4.55 3.45 21.70
N GLY A 112 -4.33 4.30 22.72
CA GLY A 112 -4.03 3.84 24.07
C GLY A 112 -2.60 3.31 24.23
N SER A 113 -1.60 3.95 23.63
CA SER A 113 -0.19 3.58 23.72
C SER A 113 0.37 3.71 25.13
N SER A 114 1.38 2.89 25.43
CA SER A 114 2.12 2.89 26.70
C SER A 114 3.58 3.33 26.60
N ASP A 115 4.09 3.60 25.40
CA ASP A 115 5.50 3.87 25.05
C ASP A 115 5.90 5.36 25.04
N GLY A 116 5.03 6.26 25.45
CA GLY A 116 5.31 7.71 25.38
C GLY A 116 4.81 8.41 24.11
N MET A 117 4.20 7.70 23.14
CA MET A 117 3.59 8.29 21.95
C MET A 117 2.62 9.42 22.29
N GLY A 118 1.88 9.31 23.41
CA GLY A 118 0.97 10.33 23.89
C GLY A 118 1.67 11.67 24.21
N GLU A 119 2.86 11.64 24.78
CA GLU A 119 3.64 12.86 25.08
C GLU A 119 4.11 13.53 23.79
N ILE A 120 4.60 12.73 22.83
CA ILE A 120 5.03 13.23 21.52
C ILE A 120 3.86 13.85 20.77
N GLY A 121 2.71 13.15 20.69
CA GLY A 121 1.51 13.65 20.01
C GLY A 121 1.03 14.99 20.59
N ARG A 122 0.95 15.12 21.91
CA ARG A 122 0.61 16.37 22.58
C ARG A 122 1.63 17.49 22.32
N ARG A 123 2.93 17.14 22.23
CA ARG A 123 4.00 18.11 21.88
C ARG A 123 3.82 18.62 20.45
N LEU A 124 3.55 17.73 19.49
CA LEU A 124 3.31 18.09 18.09
C LEU A 124 2.03 18.95 17.93
N ALA A 125 0.98 18.63 18.69
CA ALA A 125 -0.25 19.43 18.70
C ALA A 125 -0.04 20.85 19.26
N ARG A 126 0.76 21.01 20.33
CA ARG A 126 1.12 22.35 20.87
C ARG A 126 1.89 23.20 19.86
N ARG A 127 2.65 22.56 18.95
CA ARG A 127 3.33 23.26 17.84
C ARG A 127 2.38 23.61 16.68
N GLY A 128 1.10 23.19 16.75
CA GLY A 128 0.13 23.37 15.66
C GLY A 128 0.40 22.49 14.44
N TRP A 129 1.18 21.42 14.58
CA TRP A 129 1.56 20.55 13.48
C TRP A 129 0.54 19.47 13.17
N VAL A 130 -0.19 19.04 14.21
CA VAL A 130 -1.20 17.97 14.11
C VAL A 130 -2.42 18.32 14.97
N ARG A 131 -3.54 17.74 14.61
CA ARG A 131 -4.69 17.56 15.52
C ARG A 131 -4.52 16.22 16.20
N TYR A 132 -4.36 16.23 17.52
CA TYR A 132 -4.08 15.03 18.30
C TYR A 132 -5.27 14.59 19.12
N PHE A 133 -5.57 13.29 19.07
CA PHE A 133 -6.58 12.63 19.87
C PHE A 133 -6.00 11.38 20.52
N GLU A 134 -6.59 10.97 21.65
CA GLU A 134 -6.09 9.83 22.43
C GLU A 134 -7.26 9.01 22.98
N HIS A 135 -7.22 7.72 22.74
CA HIS A 135 -8.11 6.76 23.35
C HIS A 135 -7.59 6.33 24.73
N ARG A 136 -8.47 6.24 25.73
CA ARG A 136 -8.09 5.77 27.07
C ARG A 136 -7.68 4.30 27.08
N HIS A 137 -8.28 3.51 26.22
CA HIS A 137 -8.04 2.07 26.08
C HIS A 137 -7.89 1.73 24.60
N ARG A 138 -7.07 0.74 24.31
CA ARG A 138 -6.84 0.27 22.96
C ARG A 138 -8.15 -0.23 22.34
N GLY A 139 -8.58 0.41 21.26
CA GLY A 139 -9.78 0.04 20.48
C GLY A 139 -9.46 -0.76 19.22
N GLY A 140 -8.17 -0.83 18.84
CA GLY A 140 -7.68 -1.42 17.60
C GLY A 140 -7.60 -0.43 16.44
N LYS A 141 -6.80 -0.77 15.43
CA LYS A 141 -6.48 0.09 14.28
C LYS A 141 -7.74 0.66 13.61
N SER A 142 -8.71 -0.21 13.28
CA SER A 142 -9.97 0.23 12.64
C SER A 142 -10.79 1.20 13.48
N SER A 143 -10.76 1.08 14.83
CA SER A 143 -11.43 2.02 15.72
C SER A 143 -10.77 3.41 15.65
N ALA A 144 -9.44 3.44 15.68
CA ALA A 144 -8.66 4.68 15.59
C ALA A 144 -8.81 5.33 14.20
N GLU A 145 -8.82 4.55 13.12
CA GLU A 145 -9.06 5.02 11.76
C GLU A 145 -10.45 5.64 11.61
N ASN A 146 -11.50 4.97 12.08
CA ASN A 146 -12.88 5.48 12.04
C ASN A 146 -13.02 6.77 12.86
N PHE A 147 -12.37 6.83 14.02
CA PHE A 147 -12.37 8.05 14.82
C PHE A 147 -11.69 9.20 14.07
N ALA A 148 -10.51 8.96 13.48
CA ALA A 148 -9.78 9.93 12.67
C ALA A 148 -10.61 10.41 11.47
N ALA A 149 -11.27 9.49 10.77
CA ALA A 149 -12.13 9.80 9.63
C ALA A 149 -13.33 10.70 10.03
N ASN A 150 -13.96 10.42 11.17
CA ASN A 150 -15.03 11.27 11.69
C ASN A 150 -14.55 12.67 12.15
N ALA A 151 -13.28 12.79 12.52
CA ALA A 151 -12.68 14.07 12.88
C ALA A 151 -12.13 14.85 11.67
N ALA A 152 -11.99 14.21 10.51
CA ALA A 152 -11.49 14.79 9.27
C ALA A 152 -12.42 15.90 8.75
N ARG A 153 -11.82 16.92 8.15
CA ARG A 153 -12.50 18.08 7.55
C ARG A 153 -12.23 18.19 6.05
N GLY A 154 -11.25 17.41 5.56
CA GLY A 154 -10.82 17.45 4.18
C GLY A 154 -11.83 16.81 3.23
N GLU A 155 -11.83 17.27 2.01
CA GLU A 155 -12.57 16.67 0.89
C GLU A 155 -12.00 15.30 0.52
N TYR A 156 -10.69 15.14 0.70
CA TYR A 156 -9.97 13.89 0.51
C TYR A 156 -9.37 13.43 1.85
N MET A 157 -9.35 12.11 2.03
CA MET A 157 -8.72 11.48 3.19
C MET A 157 -7.59 10.56 2.73
N VAL A 158 -6.45 10.64 3.41
CA VAL A 158 -5.30 9.75 3.20
C VAL A 158 -5.04 9.02 4.51
N ILE A 159 -5.14 7.70 4.51
CA ILE A 159 -4.85 6.87 5.68
C ILE A 159 -3.41 6.37 5.56
N CYS A 160 -2.62 6.61 6.58
CA CYS A 160 -1.19 6.28 6.63
C CYS A 160 -0.84 5.61 7.95
N ASP A 161 0.16 4.74 7.95
CA ASP A 161 0.72 4.18 9.18
C ASP A 161 1.68 5.19 9.84
N ALA A 162 1.71 5.21 11.18
CA ALA A 162 2.51 6.17 11.95
C ALA A 162 4.02 5.86 11.97
N ASP A 163 4.45 4.79 11.31
CA ASP A 163 5.83 4.32 11.11
C ASP A 163 6.38 4.53 9.69
N SER A 164 5.61 5.18 8.83
CA SER A 164 5.94 5.35 7.41
C SER A 164 6.48 6.75 7.11
N THR A 165 7.39 6.86 6.14
CA THR A 165 7.86 8.14 5.59
C THR A 165 7.35 8.34 4.18
N PHE A 166 7.14 9.60 3.78
CA PHE A 166 6.47 9.96 2.55
C PHE A 166 7.36 10.79 1.64
N ASP A 167 7.39 10.44 0.36
CA ASP A 167 8.00 11.30 -0.66
C ASP A 167 7.29 12.65 -0.70
N ARG A 168 8.05 13.71 -1.00
CA ARG A 168 7.56 15.09 -1.01
C ARG A 168 6.34 15.34 -1.89
N HIS A 169 6.13 14.54 -2.90
CA HIS A 169 5.04 14.69 -3.88
C HIS A 169 3.95 13.61 -3.75
N SER A 170 4.01 12.78 -2.71
CA SER A 170 3.09 11.65 -2.53
C SER A 170 1.62 12.06 -2.59
N VAL A 171 1.24 13.13 -1.88
CA VAL A 171 -0.15 13.60 -1.85
C VAL A 171 -0.61 14.06 -3.24
N TRP A 172 0.23 14.78 -3.99
CA TRP A 172 -0.08 15.16 -5.36
C TRP A 172 -0.31 13.95 -6.26
N HIS A 173 0.54 12.94 -6.14
CA HIS A 173 0.42 11.72 -6.95
C HIS A 173 -0.86 10.96 -6.67
N LEU A 174 -1.27 10.87 -5.40
CA LEU A 174 -2.54 10.25 -5.03
C LEU A 174 -3.75 11.02 -5.55
N LEU A 175 -3.79 12.34 -5.33
CA LEU A 175 -4.93 13.17 -5.72
C LEU A 175 -5.16 13.21 -7.22
N VAL A 176 -4.11 13.26 -8.02
CA VAL A 176 -4.24 13.33 -9.48
C VAL A 176 -4.94 12.10 -10.06
N GLU A 177 -4.89 10.95 -9.39
CA GLU A 177 -5.56 9.74 -9.87
C GLU A 177 -7.10 9.81 -9.78
N PHE A 178 -7.66 10.73 -8.99
CA PHE A 178 -9.10 10.99 -8.93
C PHE A 178 -9.63 11.78 -10.14
N TYR A 179 -8.83 11.96 -11.21
CA TYR A 179 -9.29 12.60 -12.43
C TYR A 179 -10.46 11.88 -13.11
N ARG A 180 -10.67 10.60 -12.80
CA ARG A 180 -11.79 9.80 -13.25
C ARG A 180 -12.86 9.78 -12.15
N PRO A 181 -14.09 10.19 -12.42
CA PRO A 181 -15.16 10.28 -11.42
C PRO A 181 -15.57 8.92 -10.82
N GLU A 182 -15.28 7.83 -11.51
CA GLU A 182 -15.53 6.46 -11.03
C GLU A 182 -14.53 5.97 -9.98
N ILE A 183 -13.36 6.64 -9.83
CA ILE A 183 -12.34 6.28 -8.85
C ILE A 183 -12.71 6.89 -7.50
N GLN A 184 -12.98 6.02 -6.53
CA GLN A 184 -13.31 6.39 -5.15
C GLN A 184 -12.17 6.17 -4.16
N ALA A 185 -11.17 5.36 -4.52
CA ALA A 185 -10.00 5.08 -3.69
C ALA A 185 -8.76 4.85 -4.55
N VAL A 186 -7.61 5.30 -4.04
CA VAL A 186 -6.29 5.14 -4.67
C VAL A 186 -5.31 4.64 -3.62
N ALA A 187 -4.50 3.65 -3.96
CA ALA A 187 -3.42 3.17 -3.11
C ALA A 187 -2.06 3.67 -3.61
N GLY A 188 -1.21 4.07 -2.67
CA GLY A 188 0.19 4.40 -2.94
C GLY A 188 1.05 3.15 -3.13
N ASN A 189 2.20 3.30 -3.77
CA ASN A 189 3.20 2.25 -3.88
C ASN A 189 4.24 2.40 -2.77
N LEU A 190 4.40 1.35 -1.95
CA LEU A 190 5.45 1.28 -0.94
C LEU A 190 6.78 0.93 -1.63
N ARG A 191 7.80 1.76 -1.38
CA ARG A 191 9.18 1.43 -1.72
C ARG A 191 9.90 1.04 -0.43
N VAL A 192 10.41 -0.17 -0.41
CA VAL A 192 11.25 -0.70 0.69
C VAL A 192 12.69 -0.37 0.40
#